data_92ce046d08b5ad875540db7d4d545bdc
#
_entry.id   92ce046d08b5ad875540db7d4d545bdc
#
_cell.length_a   1.000
_cell.length_b   1.000
_cell.length_c   1.000
_cell.angle_alpha   90.00
_cell.angle_beta   90.00
_cell.angle_gamma   90.00
#
_symmetry.space_group_name_H-M   'P 1'
#
loop_
_entity.id
_entity.type
_entity.pdbx_description
1 polymer ?
#
loop_
_entity_poly.entity_id
_entity_poly.type
_entity_poly.pdbx_seq_one_letter_code
_entity_poly.pdbx_strand_id
1 'polypeptide(L)'
;MSARQFIGTKAKEMRKKSAQTQKRLSEVTGLPQSTLSEIENGRFTGSLDIMERYLDVLGLQLTVVEKAQRLPDWDELDTLFGDK
;
A
#
# COMPACT_ATOMS: atom_id res chain seq x y z
N MET A 1 -0.32 2.61 12.87
CA MET A 1 -1.11 2.43 11.64
C MET A 1 -0.75 1.12 11.00
N SER A 2 -1.72 0.35 10.61
CA SER A 2 -1.47 -0.93 9.97
C SER A 2 -1.03 -0.70 8.52
N ALA A 3 -0.43 -1.73 7.93
CA ALA A 3 -0.02 -1.66 6.54
C ALA A 3 -1.22 -1.38 5.63
N ARG A 4 -2.35 -2.02 5.91
CA ARG A 4 -3.55 -1.82 5.11
C ARG A 4 -4.03 -0.37 5.18
N GLN A 5 -3.98 0.22 6.35
CA GLN A 5 -4.39 1.61 6.51
C GLN A 5 -3.44 2.55 5.79
N PHE A 6 -2.16 2.27 5.87
CA PHE A 6 -1.17 3.09 5.19
C PHE A 6 -1.37 3.01 3.67
N ILE A 7 -1.54 1.80 3.16
CA ILE A 7 -1.77 1.59 1.74
C ILE A 7 -3.04 2.32 1.31
N GLY A 8 -4.11 2.17 2.10
CA GLY A 8 -5.38 2.80 1.76
C GLY A 8 -5.30 4.31 1.75
N THR A 9 -4.64 4.88 2.74
CA THR A 9 -4.47 6.33 2.82
C THR A 9 -3.69 6.84 1.61
N LYS A 10 -2.62 6.13 1.25
CA LYS A 10 -1.80 6.53 0.12
C LYS A 10 -2.57 6.41 -1.18
N ALA A 11 -3.34 5.34 -1.34
CA ALA A 11 -4.15 5.15 -2.54
C ALA A 11 -5.16 6.28 -2.68
N LYS A 12 -5.82 6.64 -1.59
CA LYS A 12 -6.80 7.71 -1.61
C LYS A 12 -6.16 9.05 -1.96
N GLU A 13 -5.00 9.31 -1.38
CA GLU A 13 -4.27 10.53 -1.69
C GLU A 13 -3.96 10.63 -3.17
N MET A 14 -3.43 9.56 -3.73
CA MET A 14 -3.04 9.57 -5.13
C MET A 14 -4.24 9.68 -6.04
N ARG A 15 -5.34 9.02 -5.67
CA ARG A 15 -6.57 9.14 -6.44
C ARG A 15 -7.04 10.59 -6.48
N LYS A 16 -7.10 11.23 -5.32
CA LYS A 16 -7.56 12.62 -5.26
C LYS A 16 -6.59 13.56 -5.99
N LYS A 17 -5.32 13.28 -5.87
CA LYS A 17 -4.30 14.09 -6.53
C LYS A 17 -4.45 14.06 -8.05
N SER A 18 -4.87 12.94 -8.59
CA SER A 18 -5.07 12.80 -10.02
C SER A 18 -6.50 13.13 -10.43
N ALA A 19 -7.30 13.65 -9.51
CA ALA A 19 -8.67 14.08 -9.79
C ALA A 19 -9.55 12.96 -10.32
N GLN A 20 -9.34 11.74 -9.84
CA GLN A 20 -10.11 10.58 -10.26
C GLN A 20 -11.13 10.22 -9.21
N THR A 21 -12.27 9.69 -9.65
CA THR A 21 -13.28 9.19 -8.73
C THR A 21 -13.12 7.69 -8.58
N GLN A 22 -13.65 7.15 -7.47
CA GLN A 22 -13.67 5.70 -7.31
C GLN A 22 -14.46 5.05 -8.44
N LYS A 23 -15.54 5.68 -8.86
CA LYS A 23 -16.36 5.14 -9.94
C LYS A 23 -15.54 5.00 -11.22
N ARG A 24 -14.80 6.04 -11.57
CA ARG A 24 -13.98 5.99 -12.77
C ARG A 24 -12.92 4.92 -12.68
N LEU A 25 -12.26 4.81 -11.54
CA LEU A 25 -11.21 3.81 -11.38
C LEU A 25 -11.78 2.42 -11.29
N SER A 26 -13.02 2.28 -10.81
CA SER A 26 -13.70 1.00 -10.87
C SER A 26 -13.86 0.55 -12.33
N GLU A 27 -14.22 1.48 -13.20
CA GLU A 27 -14.37 1.18 -14.62
C GLU A 27 -13.03 0.81 -15.25
N VAL A 28 -12.00 1.56 -14.91
CA VAL A 28 -10.67 1.33 -15.49
C VAL A 28 -10.08 0.00 -15.05
N THR A 29 -10.21 -0.32 -13.77
CA THR A 29 -9.61 -1.53 -13.22
C THR A 29 -10.46 -2.76 -13.42
N GLY A 30 -11.74 -2.58 -13.66
CA GLY A 30 -12.67 -3.71 -13.68
C GLY A 30 -13.01 -4.23 -12.30
N LEU A 31 -12.65 -3.51 -11.25
CA LEU A 31 -12.94 -3.91 -9.88
C LEU A 31 -14.20 -3.20 -9.38
N PRO A 32 -14.99 -3.88 -8.54
CA PRO A 32 -16.16 -3.21 -7.96
C PRO A 32 -15.73 -1.98 -7.15
N GLN A 33 -16.57 -0.96 -7.20
CA GLN A 33 -16.28 0.26 -6.45
C GLN A 33 -16.17 -0.02 -4.96
N SER A 34 -16.96 -0.96 -4.46
CA SER A 34 -16.89 -1.35 -3.05
C SER A 34 -15.51 -1.89 -2.69
N THR A 35 -14.87 -2.59 -3.61
CA THR A 35 -13.53 -3.11 -3.38
C THR A 35 -12.54 -1.95 -3.25
N LEU A 36 -12.64 -0.96 -4.12
CA LEU A 36 -11.77 0.19 -4.05
C LEU A 36 -11.96 0.93 -2.73
N SER A 37 -13.21 1.04 -2.31
CA SER A 37 -13.51 1.69 -1.03
C SER A 37 -12.89 0.92 0.13
N GLU A 38 -12.97 -0.41 0.10
CA GLU A 38 -12.35 -1.21 1.15
C GLU A 38 -10.86 -1.01 1.20
N ILE A 39 -10.22 -0.97 0.03
CA ILE A 39 -8.77 -0.75 0.00
C ILE A 39 -8.43 0.60 0.61
N GLU A 40 -9.16 1.64 0.22
CA GLU A 40 -8.88 2.99 0.70
C GLU A 40 -9.14 3.15 2.19
N ASN A 41 -10.03 2.35 2.74
CA ASN A 41 -10.36 2.43 4.16
C ASN A 41 -9.58 1.44 5.02
N GLY A 42 -8.64 0.71 4.40
CA GLY A 42 -7.79 -0.20 5.15
C GLY A 42 -8.48 -1.47 5.60
N ARG A 43 -9.58 -1.83 4.94
CA ARG A 43 -10.39 -2.99 5.34
C ARG A 43 -10.30 -4.14 4.35
N PHE A 44 -9.56 -3.97 3.29
CA PHE A 44 -9.49 -4.99 2.25
C PHE A 44 -8.70 -6.20 2.74
N THR A 45 -9.29 -7.38 2.61
CA THR A 45 -8.64 -8.63 2.99
C THR A 45 -8.58 -9.62 1.84
N GLY A 46 -8.82 -9.15 0.62
CA GLY A 46 -8.77 -10.01 -0.54
C GLY A 46 -7.36 -10.27 -1.03
N SER A 47 -7.24 -10.63 -2.28
CA SER A 47 -5.96 -11.03 -2.83
C SER A 47 -5.05 -9.84 -3.09
N LEU A 48 -3.76 -10.13 -3.05
CA LEU A 48 -2.76 -9.13 -3.35
C LEU A 48 -2.87 -8.67 -4.79
N ASP A 49 -3.23 -9.58 -5.70
CA ASP A 49 -3.39 -9.23 -7.11
C ASP A 49 -4.40 -8.13 -7.31
N ILE A 50 -5.51 -8.20 -6.60
CA ILE A 50 -6.55 -7.19 -6.70
C ILE A 50 -6.04 -5.86 -6.19
N MET A 51 -5.35 -5.88 -5.05
CA MET A 51 -4.80 -4.68 -4.48
C MET A 51 -3.77 -4.06 -5.43
N GLU A 52 -2.91 -4.87 -6.01
CA GLU A 52 -1.89 -4.38 -6.92
C GLU A 52 -2.52 -3.75 -8.17
N ARG A 53 -3.62 -4.33 -8.64
CA ARG A 53 -4.29 -3.77 -9.81
C ARG A 53 -4.75 -2.34 -9.55
N TYR A 54 -5.31 -2.10 -8.38
CA TYR A 54 -5.75 -0.75 -8.04
C TYR A 54 -4.55 0.18 -7.87
N LEU A 55 -3.52 -0.27 -7.18
CA LEU A 55 -2.35 0.57 -6.94
C LEU A 55 -1.64 0.93 -8.24
N ASP A 56 -1.60 -0.01 -9.18
CA ASP A 56 -0.97 0.23 -10.48
C ASP A 56 -1.56 1.43 -11.19
N VAL A 57 -2.89 1.52 -11.24
CA VAL A 57 -3.51 2.63 -11.96
C VAL A 57 -3.31 3.95 -11.25
N LEU A 58 -2.90 3.91 -10.01
CA LEU A 58 -2.60 5.11 -9.24
C LEU A 58 -1.12 5.46 -9.28
N GLY A 59 -0.33 4.68 -10.00
CA GLY A 59 1.11 4.94 -10.06
C GLY A 59 1.86 4.48 -8.83
N LEU A 60 1.28 3.56 -8.07
CA LEU A 60 1.89 3.03 -6.86
C LEU A 60 2.27 1.59 -7.06
N GLN A 61 3.23 1.13 -6.27
CA GLN A 61 3.58 -0.28 -6.28
C GLN A 61 3.83 -0.73 -4.86
N LEU A 62 3.56 -2.02 -4.63
CA LEU A 62 3.88 -2.62 -3.36
C LEU A 62 5.33 -3.09 -3.38
N THR A 63 5.96 -2.99 -2.25
CA THR A 63 7.31 -3.48 -2.11
C THR A 63 7.47 -4.05 -0.72
N VAL A 64 8.53 -4.80 -0.54
CA VAL A 64 8.84 -5.43 0.73
C VAL A 64 10.14 -4.84 1.24
N VAL A 65 10.11 -4.40 2.48
CA VAL A 65 11.32 -3.89 3.12
C VAL A 65 11.47 -4.60 4.45
N GLU A 66 12.68 -4.72 4.87
CA GLU A 66 12.93 -5.29 6.19
C GLU A 66 12.44 -4.32 7.25
N LYS A 67 11.99 -4.87 8.34
CA LYS A 67 11.54 -4.04 9.44
C LYS A 67 12.72 -3.47 10.18
N ALA A 68 13.40 -2.55 9.55
CA ALA A 68 14.59 -1.96 10.13
C ALA A 68 14.32 -1.37 11.50
N GLN A 69 13.14 -0.79 11.66
CA GLN A 69 12.78 -0.19 12.93
C GLN A 69 12.62 -1.23 14.02
N ARG A 70 12.60 -2.50 13.66
CA ARG A 70 12.54 -3.55 14.65
C ARG A 70 13.88 -3.85 15.26
N LEU A 71 14.92 -3.38 14.63
CA LEU A 71 16.23 -3.56 15.20
C LEU A 71 16.33 -2.69 16.43
N PRO A 72 16.75 -3.25 17.54
CA PRO A 72 16.74 -2.51 18.79
C PRO A 72 17.57 -1.26 18.73
N ASP A 73 18.71 -1.34 18.08
CA ASP A 73 19.53 -0.18 18.01
C ASP A 73 20.60 -0.36 16.95
N TRP A 74 21.28 0.72 16.71
CA TRP A 74 22.28 0.74 15.66
C TRP A 74 23.54 0.00 16.01
N ASP A 75 23.82 -0.08 17.26
CA ASP A 75 24.96 -0.85 17.71
C ASP A 75 24.78 -2.31 17.34
N GLU A 76 23.58 -2.79 17.58
CA GLU A 76 23.30 -4.16 17.25
C GLU A 76 23.33 -4.36 15.75
N LEU A 77 22.85 -3.38 15.03
CA LEU A 77 22.87 -3.43 13.57
C LEU A 77 24.29 -3.52 13.06
N ASP A 78 25.16 -2.72 13.61
CA ASP A 78 26.57 -2.76 13.23
C ASP A 78 27.15 -4.15 13.46
N THR A 79 26.81 -4.71 14.59
CA THR A 79 27.31 -6.04 14.91
C THR A 79 26.85 -7.05 13.88
N LEU A 80 25.60 -6.95 13.47
CA LEU A 80 25.04 -7.89 12.53
C LEU A 80 25.68 -7.80 11.17
N PHE A 81 25.98 -6.63 10.73
CA PHE A 81 26.47 -6.42 9.39
C PHE A 81 27.95 -6.19 9.33
N GLY A 82 28.47 -5.73 10.37
CA GLY A 82 29.83 -5.46 10.36
C GLY A 82 30.63 -6.70 10.41
N ASP A 83 30.24 -7.03 10.61
CA ASP A 83 30.85 -7.61 10.78
C ASP A 83 31.66 -7.49 11.50
N LYS A 84 31.51 -7.34 11.64
CA LYS A 84 32.29 -7.03 12.45
C LYS A 84 32.25 -7.63 13.43
#